data_054ff1ee67f1ea5bf7b5c12c0d7b66c5
#
_entry.id   054ff1ee67f1ea5bf7b5c12c0d7b66c5
#
_cell.length_a   1.000
_cell.length_b   1.000
_cell.length_c   1.000
_cell.angle_alpha   90.00
_cell.angle_beta   90.00
_cell.angle_gamma   90.00
#
_symmetry.space_group_name_H-M   'P 1'
#
loop_
_entity.id
_entity.type
_entity.pdbx_description
1 polymer ?
#
loop_
_entity_poly.entity_id
_entity_poly.type
_entity_poly.pdbx_seq_one_letter_code
_entity_poly.pdbx_strand_id
1 'polypeptide(L)'
;MFKAVVSDLDGTLLNAEHKVSEFTRETVELLLKKGIKFYIATGRNYLGAKEAMDELGVKVPLITSHGSVAFDENGNEIFSNNLKREYLDKVLDIDYKSFGKDIIITGYSGPNWFVTEDLREYFYNKKPDRTRYPKQITPEEFKKHNFTKIFFLGEDHDELLEL
;
A
#
# COMPACT_ATOMS: atom_id res chain seq x y z
N MET A 1 14.69 -21.32 -20.57
CA MET A 1 13.25 -21.30 -20.27
C MET A 1 13.11 -20.48 -18.97
N PHE A 2 12.22 -19.47 -18.95
CA PHE A 2 11.97 -18.67 -17.75
C PHE A 2 11.29 -19.51 -16.67
N LYS A 3 11.70 -19.32 -15.41
CA LYS A 3 11.16 -20.04 -14.25
C LYS A 3 10.20 -19.20 -13.41
N ALA A 4 10.27 -17.88 -13.57
CA ALA A 4 9.46 -16.92 -12.84
C ALA A 4 9.15 -15.69 -13.70
N VAL A 5 8.01 -15.08 -13.43
CA VAL A 5 7.58 -13.77 -13.94
C VAL A 5 7.31 -12.88 -12.75
N VAL A 6 7.77 -11.65 -12.80
CA VAL A 6 7.46 -10.59 -11.84
C VAL A 6 6.80 -9.47 -12.63
N SER A 7 5.59 -9.09 -12.27
CA SER A 7 4.81 -8.04 -12.94
C SER A 7 4.53 -6.89 -12.00
N ASP A 8 4.65 -5.66 -12.51
CA ASP A 8 4.02 -4.50 -11.87
C ASP A 8 2.49 -4.54 -12.09
N LEU A 9 1.78 -3.74 -11.33
CA LEU A 9 0.31 -3.59 -11.42
C LEU A 9 -0.08 -2.47 -12.39
N ASP A 10 0.23 -1.24 -12.02
CA ASP A 10 -0.29 -0.05 -12.69
C ASP A 10 0.38 0.15 -14.05
N GLY A 11 -0.41 0.14 -15.12
CA GLY A 11 0.12 0.26 -16.49
C GLY A 11 0.80 -1.01 -17.03
N THR A 12 0.75 -2.13 -16.29
CA THR A 12 1.37 -3.41 -16.71
C THR A 12 0.37 -4.56 -16.60
N LEU A 13 0.02 -5.00 -15.41
CA LEU A 13 -0.95 -6.10 -15.20
C LEU A 13 -2.40 -5.60 -15.30
N LEU A 14 -2.63 -4.35 -14.87
CA LEU A 14 -3.93 -3.70 -14.95
C LEU A 14 -4.10 -2.94 -16.26
N ASN A 15 -5.31 -2.99 -16.83
CA ASN A 15 -5.70 -2.22 -17.99
C ASN A 15 -5.94 -0.71 -17.67
N ALA A 16 -6.37 0.05 -18.67
CA ALA A 16 -6.64 1.49 -18.53
C ALA A 16 -7.76 1.81 -17.53
N GLU A 17 -8.66 0.87 -17.29
CA GLU A 17 -9.75 0.96 -16.30
C GLU A 17 -9.31 0.49 -14.90
N HIS A 18 -8.00 0.27 -14.68
CA HIS A 18 -7.41 -0.27 -13.45
C HIS A 18 -7.97 -1.65 -13.05
N LYS A 19 -8.32 -2.47 -14.05
CA LYS A 19 -8.88 -3.81 -13.88
C LYS A 19 -7.99 -4.88 -14.46
N VAL A 20 -8.07 -6.10 -13.90
CA VAL A 20 -7.46 -7.29 -14.50
C VAL A 20 -8.35 -7.78 -15.63
N SER A 21 -7.83 -7.84 -16.88
CA SER A 21 -8.58 -8.38 -18.00
C SER A 21 -8.70 -9.91 -17.90
N GLU A 22 -9.72 -10.48 -18.55
CA GLU A 22 -9.89 -11.93 -18.64
C GLU A 22 -8.66 -12.59 -19.30
N PHE A 23 -8.15 -11.99 -20.36
CA PHE A 23 -6.93 -12.46 -21.03
C PHE A 23 -5.72 -12.50 -20.09
N THR A 24 -5.55 -11.46 -19.24
CA THR A 24 -4.48 -11.42 -18.24
C THR A 24 -4.64 -12.55 -17.22
N ARG A 25 -5.86 -12.76 -16.72
CA ARG A 25 -6.18 -13.83 -15.77
C ARG A 25 -5.84 -15.20 -16.33
N GLU A 26 -6.35 -15.53 -17.52
CA GLU A 26 -6.10 -16.81 -18.19
C GLU A 26 -4.61 -17.02 -18.46
N THR A 27 -3.90 -15.96 -18.84
CA THR A 27 -2.46 -16.02 -19.09
C THR A 27 -1.69 -16.37 -17.81
N VAL A 28 -1.99 -15.71 -16.68
CA VAL A 28 -1.34 -16.00 -15.41
C VAL A 28 -1.66 -17.41 -14.92
N GLU A 29 -2.91 -17.85 -15.04
CA GLU A 29 -3.28 -19.22 -14.71
C GLU A 29 -2.51 -20.25 -15.55
N LEU A 30 -2.34 -19.98 -16.84
CA LEU A 30 -1.57 -20.87 -17.73
C LEU A 30 -0.09 -20.92 -17.34
N LEU A 31 0.51 -19.78 -16.93
CA LEU A 31 1.88 -19.74 -16.42
C LEU A 31 2.02 -20.62 -15.19
N LEU A 32 1.11 -20.47 -14.21
CA LEU A 32 1.10 -21.26 -12.99
C LEU A 32 0.92 -22.76 -13.27
N LYS A 33 0.01 -23.14 -14.16
CA LYS A 33 -0.19 -24.53 -14.61
C LYS A 33 1.06 -25.14 -15.25
N LYS A 34 1.89 -24.32 -15.90
CA LYS A 34 3.19 -24.73 -16.46
C LYS A 34 4.34 -24.75 -15.45
N GLY A 35 4.05 -24.50 -14.17
CA GLY A 35 5.05 -24.47 -13.10
C GLY A 35 5.93 -23.21 -13.09
N ILE A 36 5.55 -22.17 -13.83
CA ILE A 36 6.23 -20.88 -13.83
C ILE A 36 5.67 -20.07 -12.65
N LYS A 37 6.54 -19.63 -11.76
CA LYS A 37 6.16 -18.81 -10.61
C LYS A 37 5.76 -17.41 -11.08
N PHE A 38 4.71 -16.85 -10.47
CA PHE A 38 4.25 -15.50 -10.75
C PHE A 38 4.27 -14.65 -9.47
N TYR A 39 4.76 -13.44 -9.56
CA TYR A 39 4.87 -12.48 -8.46
C TYR A 39 4.30 -11.14 -8.90
N ILE A 40 3.66 -10.43 -7.98
CA ILE A 40 3.28 -9.03 -8.18
C ILE A 40 4.27 -8.16 -7.41
N ALA A 41 4.86 -7.14 -8.08
CA ALA A 41 5.74 -6.16 -7.47
C ALA A 41 5.21 -4.75 -7.78
N THR A 42 4.82 -4.00 -6.74
CA THR A 42 4.14 -2.72 -6.91
C THR A 42 4.53 -1.68 -5.86
N GLY A 43 4.38 -0.41 -6.20
CA GLY A 43 4.44 0.70 -5.24
C GLY A 43 3.24 0.79 -4.29
N ARG A 44 2.12 0.10 -4.62
CA ARG A 44 0.95 0.07 -3.75
C ARG A 44 1.27 -0.59 -2.40
N ASN A 45 0.48 -0.24 -1.38
CA ASN A 45 0.50 -0.97 -0.11
C ASN A 45 -0.16 -2.35 -0.26
N TYR A 46 -0.07 -3.17 0.80
CA TYR A 46 -0.64 -4.52 0.81
C TYR A 46 -2.14 -4.54 0.44
N LEU A 47 -2.93 -3.63 1.00
CA LEU A 47 -4.38 -3.60 0.75
C LEU A 47 -4.71 -3.36 -0.72
N GLY A 48 -4.01 -2.40 -1.36
CA GLY A 48 -4.20 -2.12 -2.78
C GLY A 48 -3.65 -3.20 -3.72
N ALA A 49 -2.54 -3.86 -3.33
CA ALA A 49 -2.00 -5.00 -4.08
C ALA A 49 -2.89 -6.23 -3.96
N LYS A 50 -3.43 -6.49 -2.77
CA LYS A 50 -4.34 -7.61 -2.51
C LYS A 50 -5.63 -7.50 -3.31
N GLU A 51 -6.16 -6.29 -3.48
CA GLU A 51 -7.36 -6.06 -4.29
C GLU A 51 -7.15 -6.52 -5.75
N ALA A 52 -6.01 -6.16 -6.35
CA ALA A 52 -5.66 -6.61 -7.70
C ALA A 52 -5.42 -8.13 -7.77
N MET A 53 -4.82 -8.73 -6.73
CA MET A 53 -4.65 -10.17 -6.63
C MET A 53 -6.00 -10.89 -6.52
N ASP A 54 -6.95 -10.35 -5.76
CA ASP A 54 -8.30 -10.90 -5.63
C ASP A 54 -9.05 -10.87 -6.99
N GLU A 55 -8.88 -9.78 -7.77
CA GLU A 55 -9.41 -9.71 -9.14
C GLU A 55 -8.73 -10.70 -10.10
N LEU A 56 -7.45 -10.95 -9.91
CA LEU A 56 -6.69 -11.93 -10.70
C LEU A 56 -7.22 -13.36 -10.48
N GLY A 57 -7.84 -13.63 -9.32
CA GLY A 57 -8.47 -14.91 -9.02
C GLY A 57 -7.49 -16.03 -8.62
N VAL A 58 -6.21 -15.73 -8.50
CA VAL A 58 -5.17 -16.64 -8.04
C VAL A 58 -4.34 -16.02 -6.91
N LYS A 59 -3.85 -16.88 -6.01
CA LYS A 59 -2.97 -16.44 -4.93
C LYS A 59 -1.53 -16.47 -5.38
N VAL A 60 -0.86 -15.35 -5.30
CA VAL A 60 0.55 -15.19 -5.66
C VAL A 60 1.27 -14.32 -4.63
N PRO A 61 2.57 -14.49 -4.42
CA PRO A 61 3.33 -13.61 -3.53
C PRO A 61 3.30 -12.15 -4.01
N LEU A 62 3.24 -11.24 -3.03
CA LEU A 62 3.18 -9.79 -3.26
C LEU A 62 4.45 -9.11 -2.73
N ILE A 63 5.07 -8.28 -3.56
CA ILE A 63 6.13 -7.35 -3.17
C ILE A 63 5.49 -5.95 -3.25
N THR A 64 5.36 -5.28 -2.11
CA THR A 64 4.56 -4.06 -1.96
C THR A 64 5.38 -2.89 -1.45
N SER A 65 4.80 -1.69 -1.43
CA SER A 65 5.43 -0.48 -0.89
C SER A 65 6.83 -0.24 -1.46
N HIS A 66 6.97 -0.33 -2.80
CA HIS A 66 8.24 -0.18 -3.52
C HIS A 66 9.33 -1.17 -3.06
N GLY A 67 8.95 -2.40 -2.72
CA GLY A 67 9.89 -3.44 -2.28
C GLY A 67 10.17 -3.45 -0.77
N SER A 68 9.53 -2.58 0.00
CA SER A 68 9.76 -2.52 1.44
C SER A 68 9.09 -3.64 2.22
N VAL A 69 8.06 -4.29 1.67
CA VAL A 69 7.36 -5.42 2.30
C VAL A 69 7.09 -6.50 1.28
N ALA A 70 7.27 -7.75 1.67
CA ALA A 70 6.85 -8.90 0.87
C ALA A 70 5.96 -9.85 1.68
N PHE A 71 4.99 -10.40 0.99
CA PHE A 71 4.03 -11.38 1.53
C PHE A 71 4.05 -12.64 0.68
N ASP A 72 3.85 -13.79 1.32
CA ASP A 72 3.60 -15.04 0.61
C ASP A 72 2.19 -15.06 -0.02
N GLU A 73 1.87 -16.13 -0.73
CA GLU A 73 0.56 -16.33 -1.38
C GLU A 73 -0.62 -16.45 -0.39
N ASN A 74 -0.34 -16.65 0.90
CA ASN A 74 -1.34 -16.72 1.97
C ASN A 74 -1.52 -15.38 2.69
N GLY A 75 -0.69 -14.36 2.35
CA GLY A 75 -0.71 -13.04 2.97
C GLY A 75 0.09 -12.95 4.26
N ASN A 76 0.96 -13.95 4.55
CA ASN A 76 1.92 -13.83 5.64
C ASN A 76 3.08 -12.94 5.22
N GLU A 77 3.45 -12.00 6.08
CA GLU A 77 4.64 -11.18 5.87
C GLU A 77 5.89 -12.05 5.97
N ILE A 78 6.69 -12.07 4.89
CA ILE A 78 7.95 -12.84 4.81
C ILE A 78 9.18 -11.94 4.78
N PHE A 79 8.99 -10.65 4.56
CA PHE A 79 10.04 -9.64 4.57
C PHE A 79 9.44 -8.28 4.87
N SER A 80 10.13 -7.49 5.71
CA SER A 80 9.86 -6.05 5.85
C SER A 80 11.12 -5.27 6.13
N ASN A 81 11.22 -4.09 5.50
CA ASN A 81 12.28 -3.11 5.73
C ASN A 81 11.61 -1.83 6.26
N ASN A 82 11.52 -1.76 7.57
CA ASN A 82 10.92 -0.62 8.25
C ASN A 82 11.86 0.58 8.30
N LEU A 83 11.30 1.77 8.41
CA LEU A 83 12.04 2.99 8.71
C LEU A 83 12.81 2.81 10.02
N LYS A 84 14.07 3.22 10.02
CA LYS A 84 14.86 3.19 11.26
C LYS A 84 14.24 4.14 12.28
N ARG A 85 14.21 3.71 13.54
CA ARG A 85 13.60 4.44 14.63
C ARG A 85 14.10 5.89 14.73
N GLU A 86 15.38 6.11 14.54
CA GLU A 86 16.01 7.45 14.56
C GLU A 86 15.43 8.44 13.53
N TYR A 87 14.99 7.94 12.34
CA TYR A 87 14.35 8.76 11.31
C TYR A 87 12.85 8.90 11.58
N LEU A 88 12.25 7.82 12.04
CA LEU A 88 10.84 7.81 12.41
C LEU A 88 10.56 8.83 13.51
N ASP A 89 11.36 8.87 14.57
CA ASP A 89 11.21 9.82 15.66
C ASP A 89 11.32 11.26 15.17
N LYS A 90 12.28 11.57 14.29
CA LYS A 90 12.39 12.91 13.69
C LYS A 90 11.14 13.34 12.94
N VAL A 91 10.53 12.43 12.17
CA VAL A 91 9.28 12.72 11.44
C VAL A 91 8.11 12.90 12.40
N LEU A 92 8.06 12.10 13.45
CA LEU A 92 6.99 12.16 14.47
C LEU A 92 7.09 13.38 15.38
N ASP A 93 8.25 14.02 15.48
CA ASP A 93 8.49 15.24 16.24
C ASP A 93 8.21 16.52 15.43
N ILE A 94 7.90 16.40 14.12
CA ILE A 94 7.50 17.55 13.30
C ILE A 94 6.15 18.06 13.81
N ASP A 95 6.05 19.35 14.09
CA ASP A 95 4.78 20.04 14.36
C ASP A 95 4.04 20.32 13.03
N TYR A 96 3.60 19.24 12.36
CA TYR A 96 2.95 19.33 11.06
C TYR A 96 1.65 20.13 11.08
N LYS A 97 1.00 20.27 12.23
CA LYS A 97 -0.22 21.08 12.37
C LYS A 97 0.03 22.60 12.29
N SER A 98 1.28 23.04 12.49
CA SER A 98 1.65 24.44 12.31
C SER A 98 1.66 24.85 10.83
N PHE A 99 1.81 23.91 9.89
CA PHE A 99 1.78 24.15 8.45
C PHE A 99 0.35 24.16 7.89
N GLY A 100 -0.59 23.41 8.50
CA GLY A 100 -1.99 23.39 8.10
C GLY A 100 -2.81 22.51 9.03
N LYS A 101 -3.99 23.01 9.44
CA LYS A 101 -4.85 22.31 10.41
C LYS A 101 -5.42 20.98 9.89
N ASP A 102 -5.59 20.88 8.58
CA ASP A 102 -6.09 19.70 7.85
C ASP A 102 -4.99 18.70 7.51
N ILE A 103 -3.71 19.04 7.77
CA ILE A 103 -2.60 18.11 7.56
C ILE A 103 -2.69 16.97 8.58
N ILE A 104 -2.64 15.74 8.08
CA ILE A 104 -2.80 14.50 8.85
C ILE A 104 -1.62 13.60 8.58
N ILE A 105 -1.06 13.02 9.64
CA ILE A 105 -0.01 12.01 9.53
C ILE A 105 -0.63 10.61 9.37
N THR A 106 -0.07 9.83 8.47
CA THR A 106 -0.52 8.48 8.16
C THR A 106 0.65 7.58 7.79
N GLY A 107 0.49 6.25 7.91
CA GLY A 107 1.59 5.34 7.60
C GLY A 107 1.16 3.89 7.39
N TYR A 108 2.05 3.15 6.71
CA TYR A 108 1.90 1.71 6.47
C TYR A 108 2.82 0.92 7.40
N SER A 109 2.24 -0.05 8.12
CA SER A 109 2.93 -0.98 9.00
C SER A 109 2.46 -2.41 8.70
N GLY A 110 3.34 -3.20 8.08
CA GLY A 110 2.95 -4.51 7.55
C GLY A 110 1.73 -4.43 6.62
N PRO A 111 0.70 -5.25 6.85
CA PRO A 111 -0.51 -5.23 6.04
C PRO A 111 -1.46 -4.07 6.37
N ASN A 112 -1.17 -3.29 7.42
CA ASN A 112 -2.09 -2.28 7.94
C ASN A 112 -1.77 -0.88 7.42
N TRP A 113 -2.81 -0.08 7.32
CA TRP A 113 -2.76 1.36 7.09
C TRP A 113 -3.33 2.07 8.30
N PHE A 114 -2.51 2.90 8.96
CA PHE A 114 -2.89 3.65 10.15
C PHE A 114 -2.97 5.14 9.90
N VAL A 115 -3.83 5.81 10.67
CA VAL A 115 -4.03 7.24 10.67
C VAL A 115 -4.34 7.71 12.08
N THR A 116 -3.96 8.93 12.42
CA THR A 116 -4.23 9.50 13.76
C THR A 116 -5.56 10.23 13.88
N GLU A 117 -6.21 10.53 12.75
CA GLU A 117 -7.49 11.25 12.71
C GLU A 117 -8.51 10.49 11.84
N ASP A 118 -9.79 10.82 12.01
CA ASP A 118 -10.85 10.19 11.22
C ASP A 118 -10.85 10.74 9.78
N LEU A 119 -10.50 9.88 8.84
CA LEU A 119 -10.48 10.20 7.42
C LEU A 119 -11.69 9.63 6.65
N ARG A 120 -12.71 9.09 7.34
CA ARG A 120 -13.85 8.47 6.66
C ARG A 120 -14.59 9.46 5.78
N GLU A 121 -14.86 10.66 6.29
CA GLU A 121 -15.52 11.71 5.52
C GLU A 121 -14.70 12.15 4.31
N TYR A 122 -13.38 12.36 4.48
CA TYR A 122 -12.45 12.70 3.41
C TYR A 122 -12.48 11.67 2.29
N PHE A 123 -12.38 10.37 2.64
CA PHE A 123 -12.36 9.31 1.64
C PHE A 123 -13.74 9.06 1.04
N TYR A 124 -14.81 9.16 1.83
CA TYR A 124 -16.17 8.97 1.36
C TYR A 124 -16.52 9.97 0.26
N ASN A 125 -16.17 11.23 0.44
CA ASN A 125 -16.42 12.28 -0.55
C ASN A 125 -15.55 12.14 -1.81
N LYS A 126 -14.29 11.72 -1.67
CA LYS A 126 -13.34 11.61 -2.80
C LYS A 126 -13.36 10.26 -3.51
N LYS A 127 -13.70 9.19 -2.81
CA LYS A 127 -13.71 7.80 -3.33
C LYS A 127 -14.81 6.98 -2.67
N PRO A 128 -16.10 7.22 -3.01
CA PRO A 128 -17.25 6.57 -2.35
C PRO A 128 -17.26 5.04 -2.49
N ASP A 129 -16.68 4.52 -3.58
CA ASP A 129 -16.60 3.06 -3.85
C ASP A 129 -15.45 2.36 -3.12
N ARG A 130 -14.71 3.07 -2.28
CA ARG A 130 -13.58 2.48 -1.56
C ARG A 130 -14.07 1.56 -0.45
N THR A 131 -13.63 0.32 -0.47
CA THR A 131 -13.97 -0.70 0.55
C THR A 131 -12.97 -0.79 1.70
N ARG A 132 -11.82 -0.11 1.56
CA ARG A 132 -10.70 -0.21 2.51
C ARG A 132 -10.26 1.17 2.98
N TYR A 133 -10.38 1.38 4.28
CA TYR A 133 -10.03 2.63 4.96
C TYR A 133 -8.84 2.43 5.90
N PRO A 134 -8.07 3.48 6.19
CA PRO A 134 -7.08 3.41 7.25
C PRO A 134 -7.75 3.14 8.59
N LYS A 135 -7.05 2.43 9.45
CA LYS A 135 -7.45 2.22 10.83
C LYS A 135 -7.02 3.43 11.65
N GLN A 136 -7.99 4.09 12.26
CA GLN A 136 -7.70 5.17 13.20
C GLN A 136 -7.12 4.60 14.49
N ILE A 137 -6.03 5.20 14.95
CA ILE A 137 -5.38 4.94 16.24
C ILE A 137 -4.98 6.25 16.89
N THR A 138 -4.70 6.23 18.19
CA THR A 138 -4.23 7.44 18.87
C THR A 138 -2.81 7.82 18.42
N PRO A 139 -2.40 9.12 18.55
CA PRO A 139 -1.02 9.53 18.29
C PRO A 139 0.01 8.76 19.11
N GLU A 140 -0.30 8.41 20.35
CA GLU A 140 0.56 7.61 21.22
C GLU A 140 0.72 6.17 20.75
N GLU A 141 -0.34 5.58 20.21
CA GLU A 141 -0.28 4.24 19.57
C GLU A 141 0.49 4.32 18.27
N PHE A 142 0.24 5.35 17.44
CA PHE A 142 0.94 5.56 16.18
C PHE A 142 2.46 5.60 16.39
N LYS A 143 2.93 6.34 17.40
CA LYS A 143 4.35 6.41 17.78
C LYS A 143 4.98 5.06 18.13
N LYS A 144 4.19 4.06 18.54
CA LYS A 144 4.71 2.73 18.93
C LYS A 144 4.88 1.77 17.75
N HIS A 145 4.26 2.05 16.60
CA HIS A 145 4.36 1.20 15.43
C HIS A 145 5.69 1.35 14.70
N ASN A 146 6.10 0.28 14.04
CA ASN A 146 7.15 0.33 13.03
C ASN A 146 6.51 0.54 11.65
N PHE A 147 6.97 1.53 10.93
CA PHE A 147 6.42 1.87 9.62
C PHE A 147 7.41 1.59 8.50
N THR A 148 6.90 1.08 7.38
CA THR A 148 7.64 1.00 6.12
C THR A 148 7.53 2.28 5.32
N LYS A 149 6.45 3.05 5.55
CA LYS A 149 6.22 4.36 4.93
C LYS A 149 5.37 5.23 5.86
N ILE A 150 5.79 6.48 6.01
CA ILE A 150 4.98 7.56 6.61
C ILE A 150 4.80 8.64 5.56
N PHE A 151 3.65 9.28 5.56
CA PHE A 151 3.35 10.41 4.70
C PHE A 151 2.29 11.31 5.34
N PHE A 152 2.22 12.53 4.86
CA PHE A 152 1.21 13.50 5.25
C PHE A 152 0.14 13.59 4.18
N LEU A 153 -1.08 13.84 4.62
CA LEU A 153 -2.23 14.13 3.76
C LEU A 153 -2.76 15.50 4.16
N GLY A 154 -3.07 16.34 3.18
CA GLY A 154 -3.69 17.64 3.33
C GLY A 154 -4.42 18.00 2.06
N GLU A 155 -5.30 19.01 2.14
CA GLU A 155 -6.05 19.50 0.96
C GLU A 155 -5.25 20.53 0.21
N ASP A 156 -4.48 21.37 0.91
CA ASP A 156 -3.62 22.38 0.31
C ASP A 156 -2.23 21.79 0.04
N HIS A 157 -1.87 21.76 -1.25
CA HIS A 157 -0.56 21.28 -1.68
C HIS A 157 0.58 22.22 -1.32
N ASP A 158 0.33 23.54 -1.25
CA ASP A 158 1.37 24.52 -0.95
C ASP A 158 1.78 24.38 0.52
N GLU A 159 0.84 24.18 1.45
CA GLU A 159 1.11 23.90 2.85
C GLU A 159 1.92 22.59 3.04
N LEU A 160 1.67 21.57 2.22
CA LEU A 160 2.43 20.32 2.26
C LEU A 160 3.85 20.43 1.75
N LEU A 161 4.14 21.40 0.87
CA LEU A 161 5.48 21.62 0.34
C LEU A 161 6.39 22.39 1.32
N GLU A 162 5.81 23.08 2.29
CA GLU A 162 6.55 23.80 3.33
C GLU A 162 6.99 22.88 4.50
N LEU A 163 6.43 21.68 4.59
CA LEU A 163 6.69 20.66 5.61
C LEU A 163 7.96 19.86 5.32
#